data_4a73edf18e8ac9ccd67c8cd48ab1b7ba
#
_entry.id   4a73edf18e8ac9ccd67c8cd48ab1b7ba
#
_cell.length_a   1.000
_cell.length_b   1.000
_cell.length_c   1.000
_cell.angle_alpha   90.00
_cell.angle_beta   90.00
_cell.angle_gamma   90.00
#
_symmetry.space_group_name_H-M   'P 1'
#
loop_
_entity.id
_entity.type
_entity.pdbx_description
1 polymer ?
#
loop_
_entity_poly.entity_id
_entity_poly.type
_entity_poly.pdbx_seq_one_letter_code
_entity_poly.pdbx_strand_id
1 'polypeptide(L)'
;PHLKKNLSVHEVTHETIDVYRQGRIALEHMGYTLQAIVLDGRPGAQQLFADIPVQMCHFHQKQIVSRYLTCNHKLAAGIQLRGLTTTLCDTNADDFTSSLGGSGIHNSNCSSGKEP
;
A
#
# COMPACT_ATOMS: atom_id res chain seq x y z
N PRO A 1 -19.01 7.65 11.51
CA PRO A 1 -18.27 7.62 12.77
C PRO A 1 -17.25 6.49 12.72
N HIS A 2 -16.01 6.84 12.81
CA HIS A 2 -14.93 5.86 12.76
C HIS A 2 -14.66 5.34 14.17
N LEU A 3 -15.26 4.21 14.51
CA LEU A 3 -14.92 3.50 15.73
C LEU A 3 -13.53 2.90 15.57
N LYS A 4 -12.52 3.57 16.11
CA LYS A 4 -11.17 3.02 16.23
C LYS A 4 -11.18 1.96 17.36
N LYS A 5 -11.56 0.73 17.02
CA LYS A 5 -11.70 -0.36 17.96
C LYS A 5 -11.04 -1.62 17.40
N ASN A 6 -10.26 -2.31 18.23
CA ASN A 6 -9.81 -3.65 17.92
C ASN A 6 -10.96 -4.62 18.08
N LEU A 7 -11.39 -5.25 16.99
CA LEU A 7 -12.50 -6.20 16.98
C LEU A 7 -12.03 -7.62 17.26
N SER A 8 -10.78 -7.94 16.90
CA SER A 8 -10.19 -9.24 17.11
C SER A 8 -8.69 -9.11 17.32
N VAL A 9 -8.15 -9.92 18.21
CA VAL A 9 -6.70 -10.02 18.48
C VAL A 9 -6.33 -11.50 18.52
N HIS A 10 -5.34 -11.88 17.75
CA HIS A 10 -4.81 -13.23 17.72
C HIS A 10 -3.32 -13.19 18.05
N GLU A 11 -2.93 -13.93 19.06
CA GLU A 11 -1.52 -14.16 19.36
C GLU A 11 -1.02 -15.32 18.49
N VAL A 12 0.00 -15.06 17.69
CA VAL A 12 0.55 -16.03 16.73
C VAL A 12 2.07 -15.99 16.75
N THR A 13 2.69 -17.15 16.61
CA THR A 13 4.15 -17.25 16.47
C THR A 13 4.60 -16.77 15.10
N HIS A 14 3.80 -17.07 14.08
CA HIS A 14 4.06 -16.68 12.70
C HIS A 14 2.78 -16.18 12.05
N GLU A 15 2.88 -15.08 11.35
CA GLU A 15 1.79 -14.52 10.60
C GLU A 15 1.61 -15.28 9.27
N THR A 16 0.51 -15.98 9.12
CA THR A 16 0.17 -16.79 7.95
C THR A 16 -1.13 -16.32 7.31
N ILE A 17 -1.36 -16.71 6.06
CA ILE A 17 -2.64 -16.40 5.37
C ILE A 17 -3.83 -17.02 6.09
N ASP A 18 -3.62 -18.15 6.75
CA ASP A 18 -4.67 -18.82 7.51
C ASP A 18 -5.15 -18.00 8.72
N VAL A 19 -4.26 -17.28 9.37
CA VAL A 19 -4.62 -16.35 10.46
C VAL A 19 -5.54 -15.24 9.95
N TYR A 20 -5.28 -14.69 8.76
CA TYR A 20 -6.18 -13.71 8.12
C TYR A 20 -7.54 -14.32 7.79
N ARG A 21 -7.57 -15.56 7.31
CA ARG A 21 -8.81 -16.29 7.05
C ARG A 21 -9.64 -16.48 8.31
N GLN A 22 -9.02 -16.92 9.39
CA GLN A 22 -9.67 -17.09 10.69
C GLN A 22 -10.21 -15.76 11.22
N GLY A 23 -9.43 -14.68 11.09
CA GLY A 23 -9.87 -13.33 11.47
C GLY A 23 -11.11 -12.89 10.69
N ARG A 24 -11.12 -13.12 9.37
CA ARG A 24 -12.29 -12.84 8.53
C ARG A 24 -13.52 -13.61 8.96
N ILE A 25 -13.39 -14.92 9.12
CA ILE A 25 -14.48 -15.79 9.58
C ILE A 25 -15.01 -15.34 10.93
N ALA A 26 -14.13 -15.02 11.88
CA ALA A 26 -14.54 -14.56 13.21
C ALA A 26 -15.36 -13.25 13.15
N LEU A 27 -14.96 -12.30 12.30
CA LEU A 27 -15.71 -11.04 12.12
C LEU A 27 -17.08 -11.28 11.49
N GLU A 28 -17.16 -12.14 10.46
CA GLU A 28 -18.42 -12.49 9.81
C GLU A 28 -19.36 -13.23 10.79
N HIS A 29 -18.82 -14.12 11.63
CA HIS A 29 -19.60 -14.77 12.71
C HIS A 29 -20.12 -13.81 13.77
N MET A 30 -19.40 -12.72 14.03
CA MET A 30 -19.87 -11.66 14.91
C MET A 30 -20.95 -10.76 14.27
N GLY A 31 -21.33 -11.02 13.02
CA GLY A 31 -22.34 -10.27 12.28
C GLY A 31 -21.80 -9.04 11.54
N TYR A 32 -20.48 -8.87 11.42
CA TYR A 32 -19.91 -7.79 10.63
C TYR A 32 -19.88 -8.15 9.15
N THR A 33 -20.18 -7.17 8.31
CA THR A 33 -19.98 -7.25 6.86
C THR A 33 -18.75 -6.44 6.50
N LEU A 34 -17.75 -7.10 5.91
CA LEU A 34 -16.54 -6.43 5.46
C LEU A 34 -16.80 -5.71 4.14
N GLN A 35 -16.76 -4.40 4.14
CA GLN A 35 -16.97 -3.56 2.94
C GLN A 35 -15.69 -3.26 2.19
N ALA A 36 -14.58 -3.17 2.88
CA ALA A 36 -13.24 -2.94 2.36
C ALA A 36 -12.20 -3.35 3.38
N ILE A 37 -10.98 -3.56 2.92
CA ILE A 37 -9.85 -3.90 3.80
C ILE A 37 -8.60 -3.11 3.41
N VAL A 38 -7.81 -2.77 4.41
CA VAL A 38 -6.48 -2.20 4.22
C VAL A 38 -5.44 -3.22 4.68
N LEU A 39 -4.52 -3.58 3.79
CA LEU A 39 -3.46 -4.57 4.04
C LEU A 39 -2.07 -3.94 3.91
N ASP A 40 -1.10 -4.59 4.51
CA ASP A 40 0.32 -4.18 4.44
C ASP A 40 1.04 -4.62 3.14
N GLY A 41 0.34 -5.29 2.25
CA GLY A 41 0.89 -5.80 0.99
C GLY A 41 1.47 -7.20 1.09
N ARG A 42 1.14 -7.96 2.13
CA ARG A 42 1.58 -9.35 2.29
C ARG A 42 1.12 -10.22 1.12
N PRO A 43 2.02 -10.97 0.48
CA PRO A 43 1.65 -11.88 -0.61
C PRO A 43 0.57 -12.88 -0.18
N GLY A 44 -0.43 -13.07 -1.04
CA GLY A 44 -1.54 -13.99 -0.80
C GLY A 44 -2.70 -13.43 0.03
N ALA A 45 -2.49 -12.40 0.85
CA ALA A 45 -3.57 -11.78 1.62
C ALA A 45 -4.61 -11.13 0.72
N GLN A 46 -4.20 -10.50 -0.38
CA GLN A 46 -5.11 -9.92 -1.35
C GLN A 46 -6.06 -10.95 -1.98
N GLN A 47 -5.57 -12.16 -2.24
CA GLN A 47 -6.38 -13.22 -2.85
C GLN A 47 -7.50 -13.69 -1.91
N LEU A 48 -7.23 -13.71 -0.60
CA LEU A 48 -8.23 -14.04 0.41
C LEU A 48 -9.40 -13.05 0.46
N PHE A 49 -9.16 -11.80 0.06
CA PHE A 49 -10.12 -10.71 0.06
C PHE A 49 -10.49 -10.24 -1.35
N ALA A 50 -10.34 -11.11 -2.36
CA ALA A 50 -10.60 -10.76 -3.76
C ALA A 50 -12.05 -10.34 -4.05
N ASP A 51 -12.99 -10.67 -3.18
CA ASP A 51 -14.41 -10.34 -3.26
C ASP A 51 -14.76 -8.94 -2.73
N ILE A 52 -13.83 -8.26 -2.09
CA ILE A 52 -14.03 -6.93 -1.54
C ILE A 52 -12.88 -5.99 -1.95
N PRO A 53 -13.09 -4.65 -1.97
CA PRO A 53 -12.03 -3.70 -2.23
C PRO A 53 -10.86 -3.84 -1.25
N VAL A 54 -9.67 -4.02 -1.80
CA VAL A 54 -8.42 -4.10 -1.02
C VAL A 54 -7.56 -2.90 -1.32
N GLN A 55 -7.18 -2.17 -0.28
CA GLN A 55 -6.23 -1.07 -0.37
C GLN A 55 -4.93 -1.42 0.34
N MET A 56 -3.81 -1.09 -0.28
CA MET A 56 -2.53 -1.19 0.40
C MET A 56 -2.37 -0.06 1.42
N CYS A 57 -1.88 -0.38 2.60
CA CYS A 57 -1.62 0.60 3.65
C CYS A 57 -0.62 1.66 3.18
N HIS A 58 -1.01 2.93 3.23
CA HIS A 58 -0.17 4.05 2.79
C HIS A 58 1.16 4.14 3.55
N PHE A 59 1.15 3.80 4.82
CA PHE A 59 2.38 3.77 5.63
C PHE A 59 3.38 2.75 5.08
N HIS A 60 2.94 1.53 4.80
CA HIS A 60 3.80 0.49 4.24
C HIS A 60 4.22 0.83 2.80
N GLN A 61 3.34 1.44 2.01
CA GLN A 61 3.67 1.93 0.68
C GLN A 61 4.79 2.97 0.73
N LYS A 62 4.69 3.95 1.63
CA LYS A 62 5.74 4.94 1.84
C LYS A 62 7.05 4.32 2.31
N GLN A 63 6.98 3.31 3.18
CA GLN A 63 8.17 2.58 3.63
C GLN A 63 8.87 1.83 2.49
N ILE A 64 8.09 1.17 1.61
CA ILE A 64 8.64 0.47 0.44
C ILE A 64 9.38 1.46 -0.46
N VAL A 65 8.74 2.56 -0.82
CA VAL A 65 9.38 3.59 -1.64
C VAL A 65 10.63 4.13 -0.97
N SER A 66 10.58 4.45 0.31
CA SER A 66 11.73 4.96 1.08
C SER A 66 12.87 3.96 1.19
N ARG A 67 12.60 2.67 1.16
CA ARG A 67 13.61 1.61 1.17
C ARG A 67 14.41 1.58 -0.13
N TYR A 68 13.73 1.78 -1.26
CA TYR A 68 14.37 1.82 -2.59
C TYR A 68 14.94 3.19 -2.94
N LEU A 69 14.40 4.24 -2.36
CA LEU A 69 14.86 5.61 -2.54
C LEU A 69 15.58 6.10 -1.28
N THR A 70 16.84 6.45 -1.42
CA THR A 70 17.59 7.08 -0.31
C THR A 70 17.04 8.46 0.02
N CYS A 71 17.29 8.95 1.24
CA CYS A 71 16.82 10.26 1.67
C CYS A 71 17.39 11.43 0.85
N ASN A 72 18.56 11.23 0.24
CA ASN A 72 19.28 12.21 -0.59
C ASN A 72 19.32 11.76 -2.06
N HIS A 73 18.16 11.59 -2.66
CA HIS A 73 18.10 11.30 -4.07
C HIS A 73 18.63 12.46 -4.91
N LYS A 74 19.64 12.19 -5.72
CA LYS A 74 20.20 13.15 -6.67
C LYS A 74 19.44 13.18 -7.99
N LEU A 75 18.69 12.10 -8.28
CA LEU A 75 17.90 12.00 -9.50
C LEU A 75 16.56 12.70 -9.35
N ALA A 76 16.21 13.56 -10.30
CA ALA A 76 14.95 14.30 -10.32
C ALA A 76 13.72 13.36 -10.19
N ALA A 77 13.73 12.23 -10.91
CA ALA A 77 12.66 11.23 -10.83
C ALA A 77 12.48 10.65 -9.41
N GLY A 78 13.56 10.42 -8.68
CA GLY A 78 13.51 9.95 -7.30
C GLY A 78 12.92 10.98 -6.35
N ILE A 79 13.28 12.25 -6.53
CA ILE A 79 12.73 13.37 -5.75
C ILE A 79 11.22 13.50 -6.00
N GLN A 80 10.81 13.43 -7.26
CA GLN A 80 9.40 13.50 -7.65
C GLN A 80 8.59 12.33 -7.10
N LEU A 81 9.08 11.11 -7.24
CA LEU A 81 8.39 9.92 -6.71
C LEU A 81 8.24 9.98 -5.20
N ARG A 82 9.26 10.45 -4.50
CA ARG A 82 9.16 10.65 -3.06
C ARG A 82 8.14 11.74 -2.68
N GLY A 83 8.12 12.84 -3.42
CA GLY A 83 7.12 13.88 -3.26
C GLY A 83 5.69 13.35 -3.43
N LEU A 84 5.45 12.59 -4.49
CA LEU A 84 4.16 11.94 -4.74
C LEU A 84 3.75 10.96 -3.64
N THR A 85 4.68 10.18 -3.10
CA THR A 85 4.36 9.25 -2.01
C THR A 85 3.98 9.94 -0.70
N THR A 86 4.45 11.16 -0.45
CA THR A 86 4.04 11.93 0.73
C THR A 86 2.59 12.40 0.64
N THR A 87 2.05 12.57 -0.55
CA THR A 87 0.67 13.03 -0.79
C THR A 87 -0.36 11.91 -0.87
N LEU A 88 0.04 10.64 -0.73
CA LEU A 88 -0.86 9.47 -0.86
C LEU A 88 -2.10 9.52 0.03
N CYS A 89 -2.01 10.15 1.20
CA CYS A 89 -3.13 10.25 2.13
C CYS A 89 -4.12 11.35 1.77
N ASP A 90 -3.69 12.31 0.94
CA ASP A 90 -4.41 13.56 0.64
C ASP A 90 -4.84 13.65 -0.84
N THR A 91 -4.63 12.57 -1.61
CA THR A 91 -4.96 12.51 -3.03
C THR A 91 -5.96 11.40 -3.33
N ASN A 92 -6.64 11.47 -4.46
CA ASN A 92 -7.46 10.40 -5.00
C ASN A 92 -6.69 9.62 -6.09
N ALA A 93 -7.26 8.50 -6.54
CA ALA A 93 -6.62 7.63 -7.52
C ALA A 93 -6.37 8.32 -8.87
N ASP A 94 -7.30 9.17 -9.32
CA ASP A 94 -7.21 9.84 -10.61
C ASP A 94 -6.13 10.92 -10.59
N ASP A 95 -6.10 11.75 -9.55
CA ASP A 95 -5.08 12.79 -9.37
C ASP A 95 -3.69 12.19 -9.20
N PHE A 96 -3.58 11.10 -8.44
CA PHE A 96 -2.31 10.41 -8.25
C PHE A 96 -1.80 9.80 -9.56
N THR A 97 -2.67 9.16 -10.33
CA THR A 97 -2.32 8.57 -11.62
C THR A 97 -1.92 9.65 -12.63
N SER A 98 -2.64 10.77 -12.66
CA SER A 98 -2.32 11.91 -13.52
C SER A 98 -0.96 12.52 -13.15
N SER A 99 -0.65 12.63 -11.87
CA SER A 99 0.64 13.13 -11.38
C SER A 99 1.78 12.19 -11.75
N LEU A 100 1.58 10.88 -11.70
CA LEU A 100 2.55 9.90 -12.17
C LEU A 100 2.77 10.02 -13.68
N GLY A 101 1.73 10.17 -14.48
CA GLY A 101 1.81 10.31 -15.94
C GLY A 101 2.44 11.61 -16.39
N GLY A 102 2.21 12.71 -15.67
CA GLY A 102 2.70 14.04 -16.01
C GLY A 102 4.13 14.36 -15.57
N SER A 103 4.59 13.76 -14.49
CA SER A 103 5.81 14.19 -13.82
C SER A 103 7.07 13.39 -14.15
N GLY A 104 7.19 12.84 -15.30
CA GLY A 104 8.49 12.35 -15.65
C GLY A 104 8.69 10.86 -15.69
N ILE A 105 7.62 10.17 -15.67
CA ILE A 105 7.65 8.79 -16.16
C ILE A 105 8.15 8.78 -17.61
N HIS A 106 7.97 9.88 -18.30
CA HIS A 106 8.58 10.13 -19.60
C HIS A 106 10.07 10.46 -19.57
N ASN A 107 10.68 10.58 -18.41
CA ASN A 107 12.12 10.50 -18.32
C ASN A 107 12.57 9.03 -18.34
N SER A 108 12.13 8.34 -19.34
CA SER A 108 12.79 7.11 -19.82
C SER A 108 14.28 7.33 -20.09
N ASN A 109 14.72 8.56 -20.15
CA ASN A 109 16.13 8.92 -20.15
C ASN A 109 16.85 8.60 -18.84
N CYS A 110 16.14 8.38 -17.74
CA CYS A 110 16.76 7.81 -16.55
C CYS A 110 17.15 6.35 -16.71
N SER A 111 16.52 5.63 -17.61
CA SER A 111 16.88 4.23 -17.91
C SER A 111 18.06 4.10 -18.87
N SER A 112 18.44 5.17 -19.55
CA SER A 112 19.61 5.19 -20.44
C SER A 112 20.89 5.66 -19.74
N GLY A 113 20.87 5.91 -18.47
CA GLY A 113 22.03 6.00 -17.62
C GLY A 113 22.65 4.62 -17.42
N LYS A 114 23.05 4.00 -18.51
CA LYS A 114 24.09 3.00 -18.44
C LYS A 114 25.33 3.76 -18.00
N GLU A 115 25.61 3.66 -16.74
CA GLU A 115 26.95 3.97 -16.29
C GLU A 115 27.96 3.09 -17.03
N PRO A 116 29.09 3.65 -17.44
CA PRO A 116 30.20 2.87 -17.94
C PRO A 116 30.74 1.96 -16.84
#